data_6abdb5047c25085bdd867099a5edad7a
#
_entry.id   6abdb5047c25085bdd867099a5edad7a
#
_cell.length_a   1.000
_cell.length_b   1.000
_cell.length_c   1.000
_cell.angle_alpha   90.00
_cell.angle_beta   90.00
_cell.angle_gamma   90.00
#
_symmetry.space_group_name_H-M   'P 1'
#
loop_
_entity.id
_entity.type
_entity.pdbx_description
1 polymer ?
#
loop_
_entity_poly.entity_id
_entity_poly.type
_entity_poly.pdbx_seq_one_letter_code
_entity_poly.pdbx_strand_id
1 'polypeptide(L)'
;PELIEICDRIGLLVNCESFDMWELPKTDFDNARFFRETAHRDVMSWVKRDRNHPSVILWSIGNEIYDTHVNEHGYEIAEMLKNYVREFDYKCNAGVTIGSNFIEWENSQKIGEMLGISGYNYTERCYDAHHKKYPNTVIYGSETSSAVRSRGIYHFPADVPQLTHDDHQCSSLANSTVGWGKPAETAWIDDRDRKFCAGQYVWTGIDYIGEPTPYSTRNSYFGMADTCCLPKDIYYFYQSVWTDFKEKPMVHLLPYWDFNVGQPIDVIAYTNAPAVELFVNGRSQGIQHIDHEHG
;
A
#
# COMPACT_ATOMS: atom_id res chain seq x y z
N PRO A 1 -2.56 18.47 -10.15
CA PRO A 1 -1.63 18.70 -11.27
C PRO A 1 -0.17 18.66 -10.80
N GLU A 2 0.24 19.51 -9.86
CA GLU A 2 1.65 19.64 -9.43
C GLU A 2 2.27 18.32 -8.95
N LEU A 3 1.54 17.50 -8.19
CA LEU A 3 2.02 16.19 -7.74
C LEU A 3 2.33 15.28 -8.95
N ILE A 4 1.44 15.20 -9.93
CA ILE A 4 1.62 14.35 -11.11
C ILE A 4 2.75 14.88 -11.99
N GLU A 5 2.90 16.21 -12.13
CA GLU A 5 4.05 16.84 -12.81
C GLU A 5 5.39 16.52 -12.14
N ILE A 6 5.40 16.40 -10.81
CA ILE A 6 6.58 15.95 -10.08
C ILE A 6 6.84 14.46 -10.36
N CYS A 7 5.80 13.62 -10.34
CA CYS A 7 5.90 12.19 -10.69
C CYS A 7 6.48 12.00 -12.11
N ASP A 8 6.01 12.79 -13.09
CA ASP A 8 6.55 12.77 -14.46
C ASP A 8 8.06 13.05 -14.50
N ARG A 9 8.52 14.02 -13.70
CA ARG A 9 9.94 14.41 -13.68
C ARG A 9 10.86 13.42 -12.99
N ILE A 10 10.36 12.75 -11.93
CA ILE A 10 11.17 11.82 -11.14
C ILE A 10 10.98 10.36 -11.56
N GLY A 11 10.08 10.08 -12.50
CA GLY A 11 9.79 8.72 -12.97
C GLY A 11 8.94 7.89 -12.00
N LEU A 12 8.15 8.51 -11.12
CA LEU A 12 7.26 7.80 -10.21
C LEU A 12 5.95 7.45 -10.92
N LEU A 13 5.63 6.15 -11.00
CA LEU A 13 4.40 5.67 -11.64
C LEU A 13 3.17 5.95 -10.77
N VAL A 14 2.09 6.36 -11.41
CA VAL A 14 0.85 6.78 -10.74
C VAL A 14 -0.31 5.86 -11.12
N ASN A 15 -0.95 5.29 -10.12
CA ASN A 15 -2.30 4.78 -10.20
C ASN A 15 -3.26 5.90 -9.80
N CYS A 16 -3.95 6.47 -10.78
CA CYS A 16 -4.83 7.60 -10.55
C CYS A 16 -6.23 7.08 -10.22
N GLU A 17 -6.69 7.29 -8.99
CA GLU A 17 -7.92 6.71 -8.48
C GLU A 17 -9.03 7.74 -8.34
N SER A 18 -10.26 7.31 -8.67
CA SER A 18 -11.52 8.04 -8.51
C SER A 18 -12.55 7.14 -7.85
N PHE A 19 -13.50 7.67 -7.15
CA PHE A 19 -14.61 7.00 -6.47
C PHE A 19 -14.21 6.06 -5.31
N ASP A 20 -14.63 6.43 -4.13
CA ASP A 20 -14.59 5.58 -2.96
C ASP A 20 -15.93 4.83 -2.75
N MET A 21 -16.97 5.20 -3.46
CA MET A 21 -18.28 4.55 -3.54
C MET A 21 -18.91 4.78 -4.92
N TRP A 22 -19.80 3.87 -5.33
CA TRP A 22 -20.65 4.06 -6.51
C TRP A 22 -22.07 4.38 -6.08
N GLU A 23 -23.02 3.48 -6.32
CA GLU A 23 -24.43 3.70 -5.97
C GLU A 23 -24.74 3.30 -4.53
N LEU A 24 -24.00 2.33 -3.98
CA LEU A 24 -24.16 1.91 -2.60
C LEU A 24 -23.22 2.72 -1.69
N PRO A 25 -23.78 3.46 -0.71
CA PRO A 25 -22.99 4.30 0.18
C PRO A 25 -22.17 3.48 1.19
N LYS A 26 -21.02 3.99 1.56
CA LYS A 26 -20.24 3.52 2.73
C LYS A 26 -20.66 4.23 4.01
N THR A 27 -21.15 5.46 3.89
CA THR A 27 -21.64 6.29 4.99
C THR A 27 -22.90 7.04 4.61
N ASP A 28 -23.68 7.51 5.60
CA ASP A 28 -25.00 8.12 5.40
C ASP A 28 -25.02 9.34 4.48
N PHE A 29 -23.92 10.09 4.40
CA PHE A 29 -23.86 11.39 3.71
C PHE A 29 -22.75 11.45 2.64
N ASP A 30 -22.30 10.31 2.15
CA ASP A 30 -21.28 10.27 1.11
C ASP A 30 -21.81 10.62 -0.30
N ASN A 31 -20.94 10.54 -1.30
CA ASN A 31 -21.23 10.94 -2.66
C ASN A 31 -22.05 9.92 -3.46
N ALA A 32 -22.37 8.73 -2.94
CA ALA A 32 -23.16 7.73 -3.63
C ALA A 32 -24.49 8.29 -4.13
N ARG A 33 -25.14 9.15 -3.34
CA ARG A 33 -26.40 9.84 -3.70
C ARG A 33 -26.35 10.67 -4.97
N PHE A 34 -25.16 11.08 -5.42
CA PHE A 34 -24.97 11.90 -6.63
C PHE A 34 -24.35 11.10 -7.77
N PHE A 35 -23.90 9.88 -7.53
CA PHE A 35 -23.08 9.11 -8.44
C PHE A 35 -23.70 9.00 -9.85
N ARG A 36 -24.99 8.61 -9.95
CA ARG A 36 -25.67 8.47 -11.25
C ARG A 36 -25.68 9.75 -12.09
N GLU A 37 -25.80 10.90 -11.43
CA GLU A 37 -25.90 12.19 -12.10
C GLU A 37 -24.52 12.75 -12.48
N THR A 38 -23.48 12.42 -11.73
CA THR A 38 -22.18 13.07 -11.84
C THR A 38 -21.08 12.20 -12.43
N ALA A 39 -21.18 10.87 -12.38
CA ALA A 39 -20.10 9.94 -12.72
C ALA A 39 -19.45 10.20 -14.08
N HIS A 40 -20.24 10.43 -15.13
CA HIS A 40 -19.70 10.72 -16.47
C HIS A 40 -18.89 12.03 -16.50
N ARG A 41 -19.43 13.11 -15.90
CA ARG A 41 -18.75 14.42 -15.81
C ARG A 41 -17.48 14.32 -14.96
N ASP A 42 -17.53 13.57 -13.87
CA ASP A 42 -16.42 13.41 -12.95
C ASP A 42 -15.28 12.62 -13.62
N VAL A 43 -15.59 11.52 -14.30
CA VAL A 43 -14.62 10.77 -15.12
C VAL A 43 -14.05 11.67 -16.24
N MET A 44 -14.89 12.43 -16.93
CA MET A 44 -14.44 13.36 -17.96
C MET A 44 -13.41 14.36 -17.41
N SER A 45 -13.72 15.00 -16.28
CA SER A 45 -12.85 16.01 -15.67
C SER A 45 -11.53 15.41 -15.22
N TRP A 46 -11.58 14.26 -14.57
CA TRP A 46 -10.44 13.52 -14.06
C TRP A 46 -9.51 13.05 -15.19
N VAL A 47 -10.03 12.30 -16.15
CA VAL A 47 -9.22 11.73 -17.24
C VAL A 47 -8.66 12.81 -18.15
N LYS A 48 -9.45 13.82 -18.51
CA LYS A 48 -8.96 14.94 -19.36
C LYS A 48 -7.87 15.75 -18.69
N ARG A 49 -7.89 15.88 -17.35
CA ARG A 49 -6.83 16.57 -16.61
C ARG A 49 -5.51 15.81 -16.72
N ASP A 50 -5.54 14.48 -16.54
CA ASP A 50 -4.34 13.71 -16.24
C ASP A 50 -3.84 12.80 -17.40
N ARG A 51 -4.62 12.57 -18.46
CA ARG A 51 -4.29 11.63 -19.55
C ARG A 51 -3.01 11.94 -20.36
N ASN A 52 -2.47 13.14 -20.23
CA ASN A 52 -1.25 13.53 -20.95
C ASN A 52 0.01 13.42 -20.07
N HIS A 53 -0.13 12.94 -18.84
CA HIS A 53 0.98 12.70 -17.92
C HIS A 53 1.57 11.29 -18.14
N PRO A 54 2.83 11.17 -18.53
CA PRO A 54 3.45 9.85 -18.79
C PRO A 54 3.59 8.99 -17.53
N SER A 55 3.57 9.58 -16.34
CA SER A 55 3.57 8.87 -15.07
C SER A 55 2.27 8.10 -14.80
N VAL A 56 1.13 8.54 -15.36
CA VAL A 56 -0.16 7.89 -15.14
C VAL A 56 -0.25 6.61 -15.96
N ILE A 57 -0.17 5.46 -15.29
CA ILE A 57 -0.19 4.14 -15.90
C ILE A 57 -1.50 3.37 -15.67
N LEU A 58 -2.26 3.75 -14.65
CA LEU A 58 -3.53 3.12 -14.28
C LEU A 58 -4.60 4.16 -13.97
N TRP A 59 -5.83 3.84 -14.37
CA TRP A 59 -7.07 4.51 -13.99
C TRP A 59 -7.86 3.58 -13.08
N SER A 60 -7.84 3.81 -11.76
CA SER A 60 -8.66 3.06 -10.82
C SER A 60 -10.05 3.68 -10.75
N ILE A 61 -11.06 2.90 -11.12
CA ILE A 61 -12.46 3.34 -11.16
C ILE A 61 -13.18 3.17 -9.82
N GLY A 62 -12.49 2.72 -8.80
CA GLY A 62 -13.06 2.62 -7.45
C GLY A 62 -12.17 1.89 -6.46
N ASN A 63 -12.38 2.19 -5.18
CA ASN A 63 -11.75 1.54 -4.06
C ASN A 63 -12.78 0.88 -3.14
N GLU A 64 -12.64 -0.42 -2.89
CA GLU A 64 -13.47 -1.19 -1.94
C GLU A 64 -14.99 -0.97 -2.11
N ILE A 65 -15.43 -1.02 -3.34
CA ILE A 65 -16.79 -0.66 -3.75
C ILE A 65 -17.80 -1.74 -3.35
N TYR A 66 -18.83 -1.38 -2.60
CA TYR A 66 -19.86 -2.32 -2.14
C TYR A 66 -20.69 -2.92 -3.28
N ASP A 67 -20.96 -2.14 -4.33
CA ASP A 67 -21.70 -2.62 -5.51
C ASP A 67 -21.04 -3.85 -6.14
N THR A 68 -19.72 -4.00 -6.05
CA THR A 68 -18.96 -5.06 -6.74
C THR A 68 -19.26 -6.47 -6.26
N HIS A 69 -19.73 -6.65 -5.02
CA HIS A 69 -19.98 -7.98 -4.45
C HIS A 69 -21.45 -8.27 -4.17
N VAL A 70 -22.33 -7.26 -4.18
CA VAL A 70 -23.74 -7.41 -3.80
C VAL A 70 -24.57 -8.07 -4.90
N ASN A 71 -24.41 -7.62 -6.16
CA ASN A 71 -25.17 -8.14 -7.30
C ASN A 71 -24.48 -7.85 -8.64
N GLU A 72 -25.09 -8.36 -9.74
CA GLU A 72 -24.56 -8.19 -11.10
C GLU A 72 -24.58 -6.73 -11.58
N HIS A 73 -25.40 -5.87 -10.99
CA HIS A 73 -25.43 -4.44 -11.33
C HIS A 73 -24.10 -3.74 -11.10
N GLY A 74 -23.31 -4.17 -10.10
CA GLY A 74 -21.94 -3.68 -9.91
C GLY A 74 -21.02 -3.97 -11.10
N TYR A 75 -21.23 -5.08 -11.81
CA TYR A 75 -20.50 -5.36 -13.05
C TYR A 75 -20.89 -4.38 -14.16
N GLU A 76 -22.18 -4.09 -14.32
CA GLU A 76 -22.67 -3.11 -15.31
C GLU A 76 -22.11 -1.72 -15.05
N ILE A 77 -22.03 -1.30 -13.76
CA ILE A 77 -21.43 -0.02 -13.37
C ILE A 77 -19.94 0.00 -13.71
N ALA A 78 -19.20 -1.07 -13.39
CA ALA A 78 -17.78 -1.18 -13.72
C ALA A 78 -17.51 -1.07 -15.22
N GLU A 79 -18.33 -1.75 -16.04
CA GLU A 79 -18.25 -1.68 -17.50
C GLU A 79 -18.57 -0.28 -18.01
N MET A 80 -19.61 0.36 -17.47
CA MET A 80 -19.97 1.74 -17.78
C MET A 80 -18.83 2.70 -17.48
N LEU A 81 -18.23 2.62 -16.30
CA LEU A 81 -17.09 3.47 -15.90
C LEU A 81 -15.86 3.23 -16.78
N LYS A 82 -15.55 1.96 -17.10
CA LYS A 82 -14.49 1.62 -18.06
C LYS A 82 -14.73 2.31 -19.40
N ASN A 83 -15.96 2.29 -19.90
CA ASN A 83 -16.32 2.93 -21.16
C ASN A 83 -16.16 4.45 -21.08
N TYR A 84 -16.57 5.08 -19.97
CA TYR A 84 -16.34 6.52 -19.76
C TYR A 84 -14.85 6.87 -19.73
N VAL A 85 -14.02 6.08 -19.06
CA VAL A 85 -12.56 6.29 -19.08
C VAL A 85 -12.04 6.20 -20.52
N ARG A 86 -12.45 5.19 -21.30
CA ARG A 86 -12.01 5.00 -22.70
C ARG A 86 -12.51 6.08 -23.65
N GLU A 87 -13.67 6.68 -23.39
CA GLU A 87 -14.16 7.84 -24.15
C GLU A 87 -13.17 9.01 -24.06
N PHE A 88 -12.58 9.25 -22.90
CA PHE A 88 -11.70 10.39 -22.67
C PHE A 88 -10.21 10.05 -22.76
N ASP A 89 -9.81 8.83 -22.49
CA ASP A 89 -8.47 8.25 -22.78
C ASP A 89 -8.54 7.38 -24.04
N TYR A 90 -8.94 8.00 -25.15
CA TYR A 90 -9.16 7.32 -26.44
C TYR A 90 -7.92 6.67 -27.04
N LYS A 91 -6.71 7.04 -26.57
CA LYS A 91 -5.44 6.42 -26.97
C LYS A 91 -5.10 5.21 -26.11
N CYS A 92 -5.88 4.94 -25.07
CA CYS A 92 -5.62 3.87 -24.12
C CYS A 92 -4.20 3.94 -23.51
N ASN A 93 -3.79 5.14 -23.10
CA ASN A 93 -2.45 5.39 -22.55
C ASN A 93 -2.22 4.65 -21.22
N ALA A 94 -3.28 4.44 -20.43
CA ALA A 94 -3.22 3.76 -19.14
C ALA A 94 -4.25 2.61 -19.04
N GLY A 95 -3.96 1.62 -18.19
CA GLY A 95 -4.87 0.53 -17.88
C GLY A 95 -6.08 1.00 -17.04
N VAL A 96 -7.21 0.30 -17.11
CA VAL A 96 -8.34 0.52 -16.20
C VAL A 96 -8.35 -0.58 -15.16
N THR A 97 -8.46 -0.21 -13.89
CA THR A 97 -8.40 -1.13 -12.75
C THR A 97 -9.39 -0.74 -11.67
N ILE A 98 -9.47 -1.54 -10.62
CA ILE A 98 -10.19 -1.29 -9.37
C ILE A 98 -9.41 -1.88 -8.20
N GLY A 99 -9.39 -1.21 -7.05
CA GLY A 99 -8.89 -1.76 -5.79
C GLY A 99 -10.01 -2.48 -5.03
N SER A 100 -9.79 -3.72 -4.58
CA SER A 100 -10.85 -4.50 -3.94
C SER A 100 -10.36 -5.35 -2.77
N ASN A 101 -11.07 -5.23 -1.63
CA ASN A 101 -11.02 -6.17 -0.52
C ASN A 101 -12.11 -7.26 -0.62
N PHE A 102 -12.99 -7.18 -1.64
CA PHE A 102 -14.08 -8.13 -1.91
C PHE A 102 -13.74 -9.14 -3.01
N ILE A 103 -12.46 -9.32 -3.33
CA ILE A 103 -12.02 -10.13 -4.47
C ILE A 103 -12.32 -11.64 -4.31
N GLU A 104 -12.67 -12.10 -3.12
CA GLU A 104 -13.13 -13.47 -2.89
C GLU A 104 -14.52 -13.73 -3.47
N TRP A 105 -15.31 -12.69 -3.73
CA TRP A 105 -16.62 -12.80 -4.34
C TRP A 105 -16.54 -12.95 -5.86
N GLU A 106 -17.33 -13.85 -6.41
CA GLU A 106 -17.29 -14.19 -7.83
C GLU A 106 -17.53 -12.97 -8.73
N ASN A 107 -18.49 -12.11 -8.36
CA ASN A 107 -18.77 -10.91 -9.15
C ASN A 107 -17.59 -9.93 -9.17
N SER A 108 -16.90 -9.74 -8.05
CA SER A 108 -15.67 -8.92 -8.00
C SER A 108 -14.55 -9.51 -8.86
N GLN A 109 -14.41 -10.84 -8.88
CA GLN A 109 -13.46 -11.52 -9.76
C GLN A 109 -13.78 -11.31 -11.24
N LYS A 110 -15.06 -11.42 -11.64
CA LYS A 110 -15.51 -11.15 -13.01
C LYS A 110 -15.25 -9.71 -13.44
N ILE A 111 -15.41 -8.75 -12.54
CA ILE A 111 -15.06 -7.35 -12.79
C ILE A 111 -13.54 -7.23 -13.04
N GLY A 112 -12.70 -7.82 -12.19
CA GLY A 112 -11.25 -7.84 -12.39
C GLY A 112 -10.84 -8.46 -13.73
N GLU A 113 -11.46 -9.57 -14.13
CA GLU A 113 -11.24 -10.22 -15.42
C GLU A 113 -11.67 -9.31 -16.59
N MET A 114 -12.85 -8.69 -16.51
CA MET A 114 -13.37 -7.77 -17.52
C MET A 114 -12.48 -6.53 -17.71
N LEU A 115 -11.91 -6.02 -16.62
CA LEU A 115 -10.96 -4.90 -16.67
C LEU A 115 -9.60 -5.34 -17.22
N GLY A 116 -9.19 -6.59 -16.98
CA GLY A 116 -7.90 -7.14 -17.35
C GLY A 116 -6.77 -6.80 -16.39
N ILE A 117 -7.01 -5.92 -15.43
CA ILE A 117 -6.08 -5.52 -14.36
C ILE A 117 -6.89 -5.42 -13.07
N SER A 118 -6.48 -6.15 -12.04
CA SER A 118 -7.20 -6.23 -10.76
C SER A 118 -6.29 -5.89 -9.59
N GLY A 119 -6.71 -4.92 -8.80
CA GLY A 119 -6.06 -4.53 -7.54
C GLY A 119 -6.63 -5.30 -6.35
N TYR A 120 -5.75 -5.71 -5.47
CA TYR A 120 -6.07 -6.50 -4.27
C TYR A 120 -5.74 -5.69 -3.03
N ASN A 121 -6.74 -5.42 -2.19
CA ASN A 121 -6.55 -4.78 -0.89
C ASN A 121 -6.50 -5.87 0.18
N TYR A 122 -5.33 -6.08 0.80
CA TYR A 122 -5.10 -7.00 1.93
C TYR A 122 -5.55 -8.46 1.69
N THR A 123 -5.57 -8.88 0.44
CA THR A 123 -6.08 -10.20 0.01
C THR A 123 -5.05 -11.00 -0.79
N GLU A 124 -3.76 -10.84 -0.47
CA GLU A 124 -2.64 -11.50 -1.13
C GLU A 124 -2.76 -13.04 -1.08
N ARG A 125 -3.49 -13.56 -0.09
CA ARG A 125 -3.84 -14.98 0.02
C ARG A 125 -4.57 -15.53 -1.20
N CYS A 126 -5.20 -14.65 -2.00
CA CYS A 126 -5.95 -15.02 -3.20
C CYS A 126 -5.08 -15.05 -4.47
N TYR A 127 -3.88 -14.47 -4.47
CA TYR A 127 -3.05 -14.27 -5.66
C TYR A 127 -2.85 -15.55 -6.48
N ASP A 128 -2.38 -16.63 -5.87
CA ASP A 128 -2.07 -17.88 -6.57
C ASP A 128 -3.31 -18.54 -7.18
N ALA A 129 -4.41 -18.59 -6.41
CA ALA A 129 -5.67 -19.19 -6.85
C ALA A 129 -6.30 -18.37 -8.00
N HIS A 130 -6.29 -17.05 -7.89
CA HIS A 130 -6.87 -16.18 -8.91
C HIS A 130 -6.01 -16.09 -10.16
N HIS A 131 -4.69 -16.05 -10.03
CA HIS A 131 -3.80 -16.14 -11.21
C HIS A 131 -4.01 -17.44 -12.00
N LYS A 132 -4.19 -18.57 -11.30
CA LYS A 132 -4.51 -19.84 -11.95
C LYS A 132 -5.88 -19.82 -12.65
N LYS A 133 -6.88 -19.18 -12.04
CA LYS A 133 -8.24 -19.09 -12.58
C LYS A 133 -8.35 -18.09 -13.74
N TYR A 134 -7.63 -16.98 -13.65
CA TYR A 134 -7.64 -15.87 -14.60
C TYR A 134 -6.23 -15.51 -15.08
N PRO A 135 -5.58 -16.39 -15.86
CA PRO A 135 -4.13 -16.26 -16.17
C PRO A 135 -3.78 -15.04 -17.02
N ASN A 136 -4.77 -14.41 -17.64
CA ASN A 136 -4.59 -13.21 -18.47
C ASN A 136 -4.87 -11.90 -17.72
N THR A 137 -5.32 -11.98 -16.47
CA THR A 137 -5.57 -10.80 -15.63
C THR A 137 -4.29 -10.43 -14.88
N VAL A 138 -3.84 -9.20 -15.03
CA VAL A 138 -2.74 -8.65 -14.25
C VAL A 138 -3.19 -8.45 -12.80
N ILE A 139 -2.44 -8.97 -11.85
CA ILE A 139 -2.68 -8.87 -10.41
C ILE A 139 -1.65 -7.95 -9.80
N TYR A 140 -2.07 -7.05 -8.92
CA TYR A 140 -1.20 -6.22 -8.10
C TYR A 140 -1.84 -5.92 -6.73
N GLY A 141 -1.02 -5.62 -5.72
CA GLY A 141 -1.50 -5.13 -4.44
C GLY A 141 -1.88 -3.65 -4.54
N SER A 142 -3.17 -3.33 -4.57
CA SER A 142 -3.63 -1.94 -4.59
C SER A 142 -3.56 -1.27 -3.23
N GLU A 143 -3.71 -2.05 -2.16
CA GLU A 143 -3.37 -1.67 -0.80
C GLU A 143 -2.80 -2.88 -0.05
N THR A 144 -1.63 -2.70 0.55
CA THR A 144 -0.94 -3.76 1.30
C THR A 144 -0.41 -3.26 2.63
N SER A 145 -0.02 -4.16 3.51
CA SER A 145 0.56 -3.93 4.83
C SER A 145 -0.43 -3.36 5.84
N SER A 146 -0.73 -2.06 5.87
CA SER A 146 -1.50 -1.39 6.95
C SER A 146 -0.91 -1.63 8.35
N ALA A 147 0.40 -1.62 8.47
CA ALA A 147 1.06 -1.61 9.77
C ALA A 147 1.11 -0.19 10.34
N VAL A 148 0.79 -0.03 11.61
CA VAL A 148 0.80 1.27 12.29
C VAL A 148 2.08 1.45 13.09
N ARG A 149 2.72 2.62 12.97
CA ARG A 149 4.01 2.92 13.63
C ARG A 149 4.15 4.40 13.91
N SER A 150 4.59 4.74 15.12
CA SER A 150 5.02 6.10 15.47
C SER A 150 6.53 6.24 15.22
N ARG A 151 6.97 7.37 14.69
CA ARG A 151 8.40 7.61 14.44
C ARG A 151 9.19 7.68 15.74
N GLY A 152 10.21 6.82 15.89
CA GLY A 152 11.14 6.85 17.00
C GLY A 152 10.54 6.48 18.37
N ILE A 153 9.43 5.77 18.40
CA ILE A 153 8.82 5.23 19.62
C ILE A 153 8.98 3.72 19.63
N TYR A 154 9.57 3.18 20.70
CA TYR A 154 9.86 1.76 20.81
C TYR A 154 9.29 1.20 22.10
N HIS A 155 8.44 0.19 21.98
CA HIS A 155 7.86 -0.54 23.08
C HIS A 155 8.34 -2.00 23.04
N PHE A 156 8.78 -2.50 24.17
CA PHE A 156 9.28 -3.85 24.32
C PHE A 156 8.40 -4.66 25.30
N PRO A 157 8.34 -5.99 25.15
CA PRO A 157 9.09 -6.81 24.20
C PRO A 157 8.55 -6.70 22.76
N ALA A 158 9.45 -6.82 21.77
CA ALA A 158 9.12 -6.63 20.35
C ALA A 158 8.24 -7.75 19.76
N ASP A 159 8.26 -8.93 20.38
CA ASP A 159 7.52 -10.12 19.96
C ASP A 159 6.06 -10.15 20.44
N VAL A 160 5.63 -9.17 21.25
CA VAL A 160 4.24 -9.06 21.71
C VAL A 160 3.47 -8.09 20.82
N PRO A 161 2.53 -8.59 19.99
CA PRO A 161 1.70 -7.71 19.17
C PRO A 161 0.80 -6.83 20.03
N GLN A 162 0.90 -5.51 19.83
CA GLN A 162 0.04 -4.56 20.51
C GLN A 162 -0.23 -3.35 19.61
N LEU A 163 -1.49 -3.08 19.32
CA LEU A 163 -1.90 -2.06 18.37
C LEU A 163 -1.51 -0.64 18.81
N THR A 164 -1.66 -0.33 20.10
CA THR A 164 -1.28 0.96 20.72
C THR A 164 -0.93 0.75 22.19
N HIS A 165 -0.25 1.70 22.78
CA HIS A 165 0.23 1.70 24.17
C HIS A 165 -0.41 2.83 24.98
N ASP A 166 -0.17 2.89 26.30
CA ASP A 166 -0.77 3.86 27.22
C ASP A 166 -0.40 5.32 26.89
N ASP A 167 0.68 5.54 26.17
CA ASP A 167 1.12 6.84 25.66
C ASP A 167 0.37 7.29 24.39
N HIS A 168 -0.60 6.49 23.92
CA HIS A 168 -1.34 6.71 22.66
C HIS A 168 -0.43 6.70 21.42
N GLN A 169 0.65 5.95 21.46
CA GLN A 169 1.59 5.74 20.35
C GLN A 169 1.60 4.28 19.91
N CYS A 170 2.10 4.06 18.71
CA CYS A 170 2.38 2.74 18.17
C CYS A 170 3.89 2.49 18.20
N SER A 171 4.31 1.26 18.44
CA SER A 171 5.74 0.94 18.38
C SER A 171 6.29 1.09 16.96
N SER A 172 7.49 1.60 16.81
CA SER A 172 8.24 1.60 15.54
C SER A 172 8.69 0.20 15.10
N LEU A 173 8.67 -0.76 16.01
CA LEU A 173 8.94 -2.17 15.72
C LEU A 173 7.77 -2.79 14.94
N ALA A 174 8.02 -3.88 14.24
CA ALA A 174 7.03 -4.50 13.33
C ALA A 174 5.88 -5.25 14.03
N ASN A 175 5.57 -4.92 15.28
CA ASN A 175 4.61 -5.64 16.12
C ASN A 175 3.22 -4.97 16.23
N SER A 176 2.95 -3.92 15.46
CA SER A 176 1.65 -3.23 15.50
C SER A 176 0.98 -3.25 14.13
N THR A 177 -0.12 -3.99 14.00
CA THR A 177 -0.93 -4.07 12.77
C THR A 177 -2.42 -3.95 13.13
N VAL A 178 -3.21 -3.43 12.22
CA VAL A 178 -4.68 -3.48 12.29
C VAL A 178 -5.21 -4.87 11.93
N GLY A 179 -6.49 -5.14 12.22
CA GLY A 179 -7.06 -6.48 12.03
C GLY A 179 -7.06 -7.01 10.59
N TRP A 180 -7.02 -6.14 9.60
CA TRP A 180 -6.93 -6.50 8.18
C TRP A 180 -5.49 -6.45 7.63
N GLY A 181 -4.57 -5.83 8.37
CA GLY A 181 -3.19 -5.60 7.97
C GLY A 181 -2.24 -6.73 8.30
N LYS A 182 -1.03 -6.61 7.82
CA LYS A 182 0.10 -7.50 8.11
C LYS A 182 1.41 -6.71 8.20
N PRO A 183 2.46 -7.28 8.82
CA PRO A 183 3.78 -6.65 8.81
C PRO A 183 4.26 -6.36 7.39
N ALA A 184 5.00 -5.28 7.21
CA ALA A 184 5.48 -4.85 5.90
C ALA A 184 6.38 -5.89 5.23
N GLU A 185 7.18 -6.58 6.04
CA GLU A 185 8.07 -7.66 5.60
C GLU A 185 7.26 -8.81 4.97
N THR A 186 6.16 -9.21 5.63
CA THR A 186 5.28 -10.28 5.12
C THR A 186 4.57 -9.84 3.85
N ALA A 187 4.05 -8.61 3.79
CA ALA A 187 3.39 -8.10 2.60
C ALA A 187 4.35 -8.00 1.41
N TRP A 188 5.60 -7.61 1.65
CA TRP A 188 6.63 -7.58 0.62
C TRP A 188 7.02 -8.98 0.12
N ILE A 189 7.13 -9.97 1.01
CA ILE A 189 7.43 -11.37 0.65
C ILE A 189 6.31 -11.94 -0.23
N ASP A 190 5.05 -11.65 0.08
CA ASP A 190 3.92 -12.10 -0.73
C ASP A 190 4.00 -11.62 -2.18
N ASP A 191 4.51 -10.41 -2.40
CA ASP A 191 4.71 -9.84 -3.73
C ASP A 191 6.00 -10.38 -4.39
N ARG A 192 7.13 -10.34 -3.69
CA ARG A 192 8.45 -10.79 -4.15
C ARG A 192 8.42 -12.20 -4.72
N ASP A 193 7.74 -13.11 -4.03
CA ASP A 193 7.76 -14.54 -4.34
C ASP A 193 6.81 -14.92 -5.49
N ARG A 194 6.01 -13.95 -5.96
CA ARG A 194 5.02 -14.14 -7.04
C ARG A 194 5.35 -13.31 -8.27
N LYS A 195 6.20 -13.83 -9.14
CA LYS A 195 6.68 -13.12 -10.37
C LYS A 195 5.58 -12.73 -11.35
N PHE A 196 4.36 -13.23 -11.17
CA PHE A 196 3.18 -12.81 -11.93
C PHE A 196 2.48 -11.58 -11.33
N CYS A 197 2.79 -11.22 -10.09
CA CYS A 197 2.30 -10.01 -9.46
C CYS A 197 3.04 -8.80 -10.01
N ALA A 198 2.31 -7.75 -10.39
CA ALA A 198 2.90 -6.56 -11.00
C ALA A 198 3.48 -5.56 -9.99
N GLY A 199 3.45 -5.89 -8.71
CA GLY A 199 3.94 -5.05 -7.62
C GLY A 199 2.86 -4.65 -6.64
N GLN A 200 3.18 -3.73 -5.72
CA GLN A 200 2.27 -3.33 -4.66
C GLN A 200 2.30 -1.83 -4.37
N TYR A 201 1.16 -1.32 -3.92
CA TYR A 201 1.03 -0.03 -3.26
C TYR A 201 0.81 -0.27 -1.77
N VAL A 202 1.62 0.39 -0.96
CA VAL A 202 1.58 0.23 0.50
C VAL A 202 0.65 1.26 1.13
N TRP A 203 -0.25 0.85 2.01
CA TRP A 203 -1.02 1.77 2.82
C TRP A 203 -0.22 2.14 4.08
N THR A 204 0.38 3.35 4.19
CA THR A 204 0.36 4.45 3.23
C THR A 204 1.69 5.21 3.25
N GLY A 205 1.88 6.20 2.36
CA GLY A 205 3.15 6.95 2.27
C GLY A 205 3.40 7.89 3.44
N ILE A 206 2.38 8.60 3.91
CA ILE A 206 2.48 9.64 4.95
C ILE A 206 1.35 9.45 5.94
N ASP A 207 1.62 9.66 7.24
CA ASP A 207 0.59 9.76 8.27
C ASP A 207 -0.41 10.86 7.95
N TYR A 208 -1.66 10.67 8.35
CA TYR A 208 -2.70 11.64 8.06
C TYR A 208 -3.61 11.93 9.26
N ILE A 209 -4.23 13.10 9.24
CA ILE A 209 -5.12 13.62 10.28
C ILE A 209 -6.58 13.37 9.83
N GLY A 210 -7.48 13.20 10.81
CA GLY A 210 -8.92 13.13 10.56
C GLY A 210 -9.54 11.77 10.80
N GLU A 211 -8.77 10.70 10.63
CA GLU A 211 -9.21 9.31 10.86
C GLU A 211 -8.18 8.57 11.71
N PRO A 212 -8.11 8.85 13.03
CA PRO A 212 -7.07 8.28 13.86
C PRO A 212 -7.14 6.76 13.87
N THR A 213 -6.02 6.13 13.54
CA THR A 213 -5.85 4.69 13.62
C THR A 213 -4.48 4.36 14.23
N PRO A 214 -4.46 3.70 15.39
CA PRO A 214 -5.62 3.26 16.20
C PRO A 214 -6.52 4.40 16.68
N TYR A 215 -7.78 4.12 17.01
CA TYR A 215 -8.77 5.14 17.40
C TYR A 215 -8.35 6.01 18.58
N SER A 216 -7.56 5.48 19.51
CA SER A 216 -7.04 6.20 20.67
C SER A 216 -5.86 7.12 20.36
N THR A 217 -5.30 7.09 19.16
CA THR A 217 -4.14 7.90 18.76
C THR A 217 -4.57 9.27 18.23
N ARG A 218 -3.61 10.16 17.94
CA ARG A 218 -3.87 11.54 17.49
C ARG A 218 -4.10 11.67 16.00
N ASN A 219 -3.57 10.74 15.23
CA ASN A 219 -3.66 10.66 13.77
C ASN A 219 -3.55 9.20 13.33
N SER A 220 -3.73 8.93 12.05
CA SER A 220 -3.48 7.61 11.47
C SER A 220 -1.99 7.40 11.30
N TYR A 221 -1.45 6.35 11.93
CA TYR A 221 -0.01 6.04 11.97
C TYR A 221 0.45 5.03 10.91
N PHE A 222 -0.24 4.94 9.80
CA PHE A 222 0.10 4.00 8.71
C PHE A 222 1.30 4.43 7.86
N GLY A 223 1.68 5.72 7.90
CA GLY A 223 2.67 6.29 7.01
C GLY A 223 4.06 5.68 7.10
N MET A 224 4.75 5.62 5.97
CA MET A 224 6.21 5.41 5.93
C MET A 224 6.96 6.65 6.45
N ALA A 225 6.36 7.82 6.33
CA ALA A 225 6.78 9.08 6.93
C ALA A 225 5.70 9.60 7.88
N ASP A 226 6.09 10.42 8.86
CA ASP A 226 5.16 11.09 9.75
C ASP A 226 4.47 12.30 9.07
N THR A 227 3.57 12.98 9.78
CA THR A 227 2.85 14.17 9.26
C THR A 227 3.76 15.36 8.89
N CYS A 228 5.02 15.33 9.32
CA CYS A 228 6.05 16.30 8.93
C CYS A 228 6.91 15.81 7.75
N CYS A 229 6.53 14.71 7.11
CA CYS A 229 7.28 14.05 6.04
C CYS A 229 8.66 13.55 6.47
N LEU A 230 8.88 13.30 7.76
CA LEU A 230 10.11 12.69 8.26
C LEU A 230 10.02 11.17 8.21
N PRO A 231 11.01 10.47 7.65
CA PRO A 231 10.96 9.02 7.46
C PRO A 231 10.93 8.29 8.82
N LYS A 232 10.10 7.24 8.90
CA LYS A 232 10.09 6.27 9.98
C LYS A 232 11.00 5.09 9.66
N ASP A 233 11.23 4.19 10.61
CA ASP A 233 12.11 3.02 10.39
C ASP A 233 11.62 2.16 9.22
N ILE A 234 10.31 2.05 9.02
CA ILE A 234 9.71 1.31 7.90
C ILE A 234 10.07 1.87 6.52
N TYR A 235 10.31 3.17 6.41
CA TYR A 235 10.81 3.77 5.17
C TYR A 235 12.15 3.13 4.75
N TYR A 236 13.02 2.90 5.72
CA TYR A 236 14.34 2.29 5.48
C TYR A 236 14.24 0.78 5.21
N PHE A 237 13.20 0.10 5.75
CA PHE A 237 12.90 -1.27 5.32
C PHE A 237 12.59 -1.30 3.81
N TYR A 238 11.63 -0.51 3.33
CA TYR A 238 11.31 -0.47 1.90
C TYR A 238 12.49 0.02 1.06
N GLN A 239 13.26 0.98 1.54
CA GLN A 239 14.50 1.38 0.85
C GLN A 239 15.47 0.20 0.71
N SER A 240 15.60 -0.65 1.73
CA SER A 240 16.51 -1.80 1.70
C SER A 240 16.10 -2.86 0.69
N VAL A 241 14.79 -3.02 0.42
CA VAL A 241 14.27 -4.05 -0.48
C VAL A 241 13.95 -3.53 -1.89
N TRP A 242 13.85 -2.21 -2.08
CA TRP A 242 13.52 -1.59 -3.36
C TRP A 242 14.71 -0.92 -4.05
N THR A 243 15.88 -0.83 -3.41
CA THR A 243 17.06 -0.19 -4.02
C THR A 243 18.20 -1.18 -4.25
N ASP A 244 18.90 -1.02 -5.36
CA ASP A 244 20.08 -1.83 -5.67
C ASP A 244 21.27 -1.39 -4.78
N PHE A 245 21.89 -2.36 -4.12
CA PHE A 245 23.10 -2.15 -3.31
C PHE A 245 24.25 -1.51 -4.10
N LYS A 246 24.41 -1.87 -5.37
CA LYS A 246 25.51 -1.35 -6.20
C LYS A 246 25.34 0.14 -6.54
N GLU A 247 24.07 0.59 -6.63
CA GLU A 247 23.76 1.98 -6.96
C GLU A 247 23.62 2.85 -5.71
N LYS A 248 22.97 2.32 -4.67
CA LYS A 248 22.66 3.06 -3.46
C LYS A 248 22.81 2.15 -2.22
N PRO A 249 24.05 1.84 -1.79
CA PRO A 249 24.25 1.05 -0.58
C PRO A 249 23.67 1.78 0.63
N MET A 250 22.93 1.03 1.48
CA MET A 250 22.33 1.60 2.67
C MET A 250 22.34 0.63 3.84
N VAL A 251 22.37 1.17 5.03
CA VAL A 251 22.09 0.50 6.29
C VAL A 251 21.36 1.45 7.22
N HIS A 252 20.33 0.99 7.88
CA HIS A 252 19.58 1.70 8.91
C HIS A 252 19.50 0.83 10.15
N LEU A 253 19.90 1.38 11.30
CA LEU A 253 19.95 0.70 12.58
C LEU A 253 18.79 1.19 13.46
N LEU A 254 18.04 0.27 14.03
CA LEU A 254 17.01 0.56 15.01
C LEU A 254 17.11 -0.41 16.22
N PRO A 255 16.61 -0.03 17.39
CA PRO A 255 16.10 1.29 17.77
C PRO A 255 17.22 2.32 18.00
N TYR A 256 16.88 3.60 18.24
CA TYR A 256 17.83 4.54 18.81
C TYR A 256 18.23 4.08 20.23
N TRP A 257 19.38 4.51 20.72
CA TRP A 257 19.92 3.98 21.98
C TRP A 257 19.67 4.92 23.15
N ASP A 258 18.51 4.79 23.81
CA ASP A 258 18.12 5.53 25.02
C ASP A 258 17.24 4.64 25.91
N PHE A 259 17.86 3.68 26.61
CA PHE A 259 17.18 2.67 27.39
C PHE A 259 17.76 2.55 28.80
N ASN A 260 16.98 1.94 29.72
CA ASN A 260 17.39 1.70 31.09
C ASN A 260 18.46 0.59 31.17
N VAL A 261 19.35 0.72 32.14
CA VAL A 261 20.38 -0.31 32.41
C VAL A 261 19.70 -1.64 32.77
N GLY A 262 20.12 -2.71 32.09
CA GLY A 262 19.60 -4.07 32.30
C GLY A 262 18.37 -4.41 31.46
N GLN A 263 17.86 -3.48 30.66
CA GLN A 263 16.78 -3.76 29.72
C GLN A 263 17.35 -4.53 28.50
N PRO A 264 16.82 -5.72 28.15
CA PRO A 264 17.18 -6.39 26.90
C PRO A 264 16.58 -5.62 25.72
N ILE A 265 17.38 -5.41 24.67
CA ILE A 265 17.00 -4.65 23.49
C ILE A 265 17.37 -5.44 22.25
N ASP A 266 16.37 -5.69 21.39
CA ASP A 266 16.60 -6.23 20.07
C ASP A 266 17.13 -5.13 19.14
N VAL A 267 18.28 -5.38 18.54
CA VAL A 267 18.90 -4.46 17.57
C VAL A 267 18.64 -5.01 16.17
N ILE A 268 17.97 -4.21 15.34
CA ILE A 268 17.58 -4.58 13.98
C ILE A 268 18.33 -3.68 12.98
N ALA A 269 18.80 -4.26 11.90
CA ALA A 269 19.41 -3.52 10.79
C ALA A 269 18.65 -3.79 9.49
N TYR A 270 18.12 -2.73 8.87
CA TYR A 270 17.62 -2.79 7.50
C TYR A 270 18.74 -2.42 6.53
N THR A 271 19.02 -3.27 5.56
CA THR A 271 20.10 -3.04 4.60
C THR A 271 19.83 -3.78 3.28
N ASN A 272 20.34 -3.24 2.19
CA ASN A 272 20.41 -3.92 0.90
C ASN A 272 21.78 -4.58 0.66
N ALA A 273 22.71 -4.51 1.62
CA ALA A 273 24.01 -5.20 1.54
C ALA A 273 23.85 -6.70 1.83
N PRO A 274 24.75 -7.55 1.30
CA PRO A 274 24.71 -9.00 1.53
C PRO A 274 25.09 -9.40 2.97
N ALA A 275 25.71 -8.51 3.72
CA ALA A 275 26.08 -8.74 5.12
C ALA A 275 26.24 -7.44 5.90
N VAL A 276 26.06 -7.53 7.21
CA VAL A 276 26.29 -6.41 8.16
C VAL A 276 27.13 -6.90 9.33
N GLU A 277 27.91 -6.00 9.92
CA GLU A 277 28.66 -6.25 11.14
C GLU A 277 28.31 -5.17 12.17
N LEU A 278 27.89 -5.61 13.37
CA LEU A 278 27.59 -4.72 14.48
C LEU A 278 28.81 -4.52 15.37
N PHE A 279 29.12 -3.26 15.70
CA PHE A 279 30.12 -2.89 16.68
C PHE A 279 29.50 -2.21 17.89
N VAL A 280 29.83 -2.69 19.10
CA VAL A 280 29.46 -2.05 20.36
C VAL A 280 30.72 -1.59 21.05
N ASN A 281 30.90 -0.27 21.26
CA ASN A 281 32.08 0.33 21.82
C ASN A 281 33.42 -0.14 21.15
N GLY A 282 33.39 -0.24 19.81
CA GLY A 282 34.54 -0.65 19.01
C GLY A 282 34.81 -2.16 19.00
N ARG A 283 33.97 -2.98 19.64
CA ARG A 283 34.07 -4.44 19.61
C ARG A 283 33.04 -5.04 18.69
N SER A 284 33.50 -5.86 17.74
CA SER A 284 32.61 -6.60 16.86
C SER A 284 31.73 -7.56 17.66
N GLN A 285 30.45 -7.60 17.27
CA GLN A 285 29.46 -8.57 17.76
C GLN A 285 29.21 -9.69 16.75
N GLY A 286 30.01 -9.71 15.67
CA GLY A 286 29.91 -10.68 14.58
C GLY A 286 29.26 -10.14 13.34
N ILE A 287 29.36 -10.92 12.26
CA ILE A 287 28.80 -10.64 10.96
C ILE A 287 27.52 -11.44 10.78
N GLN A 288 26.47 -10.77 10.31
CA GLN A 288 25.23 -11.40 9.87
C GLN A 288 25.11 -11.31 8.36
N HIS A 289 24.78 -12.43 7.72
CA HIS A 289 24.52 -12.51 6.30
C HIS A 289 23.02 -12.45 6.05
N ILE A 290 22.62 -11.78 4.99
CA ILE A 290 21.23 -11.58 4.61
C ILE A 290 20.98 -12.32 3.31
N ASP A 291 19.95 -13.16 3.30
CA ASP A 291 19.42 -13.78 2.10
C ASP A 291 18.22 -12.96 1.62
N HIS A 292 18.44 -12.10 0.64
CA HIS A 292 17.40 -11.24 0.08
C HIS A 292 16.39 -11.99 -0.82
N GLU A 293 16.70 -13.24 -1.17
CA GLU A 293 15.82 -14.04 -2.03
C GLU A 293 14.89 -14.96 -1.20
N HIS A 294 15.33 -15.42 -0.02
CA HIS A 294 14.61 -16.42 0.75
C HIS A 294 14.42 -16.04 2.23
N GLY A 295 15.01 -14.96 2.67
CA GLY A 295 15.01 -14.48 4.07
C GLY A 295 13.84 -13.60 4.44
#